data_3b8365a3d45902dc5d70bfc6e9c5426e
#
_entry.id   3b8365a3d45902dc5d70bfc6e9c5426e
#
_cell.length_a   1.000
_cell.length_b   1.000
_cell.length_c   1.000
_cell.angle_alpha   90.00
_cell.angle_beta   90.00
_cell.angle_gamma   90.00
#
_symmetry.space_group_name_H-M   'P 1'
#
loop_
_entity.id
_entity.type
_entity.pdbx_description
1 polymer ?
#
loop_
_entity_poly.entity_id
_entity_poly.type
_entity_poly.pdbx_seq_one_letter_code
_entity_poly.pdbx_strand_id
1 'polypeptide(L)'
;MNTFKDIVQLGGIDESQLGPLPSSGSYALVIKVSRKIDLKPEKLWALDPENYIYVGRACRGLQAHIARHKKRTKNIHWHIDRLTTHRLVIIKNVLIFPDHPEQECAIVRKLISHPEPSAPLARFGSSDCLEDCPAHLIMTKN
;
A
#
# COMPACT_ATOMS: atom_id res chain seq x y z
N MET A 1 -9.54 6.29 14.38
CA MET A 1 -8.43 5.37 14.05
C MET A 1 -7.27 6.16 13.45
N ASN A 2 -6.07 5.98 13.97
CA ASN A 2 -4.89 6.62 13.39
C ASN A 2 -4.13 5.58 12.58
N THR A 3 -4.24 5.68 11.27
CA THR A 3 -3.65 4.71 10.33
C THR A 3 -2.16 4.44 10.59
N PHE A 4 -1.39 5.50 10.80
CA PHE A 4 0.04 5.37 11.04
C PHE A 4 0.31 4.56 12.32
N LYS A 5 -0.39 4.89 13.41
CA LYS A 5 -0.24 4.17 14.68
C LYS A 5 -0.62 2.71 14.56
N ASP A 6 -1.69 2.41 13.83
CA ASP A 6 -2.14 1.04 13.65
C ASP A 6 -1.08 0.20 12.94
N ILE A 7 -0.47 0.74 11.90
CA ILE A 7 0.58 0.03 11.17
C ILE A 7 1.81 -0.16 12.05
N VAL A 8 2.17 0.84 12.85
CA VAL A 8 3.30 0.73 13.78
C VAL A 8 3.03 -0.35 14.83
N GLN A 9 1.79 -0.44 15.33
CA GLN A 9 1.43 -1.49 16.30
C GLN A 9 1.53 -2.89 15.70
N LEU A 10 1.36 -3.03 14.39
CA LEU A 10 1.52 -4.31 13.70
C LEU A 10 3.00 -4.65 13.43
N GLY A 11 3.92 -3.76 13.76
CA GLY A 11 5.35 -3.98 13.59
C GLY A 11 6.00 -3.15 12.49
N GLY A 12 5.24 -2.26 11.84
CA GLY A 12 5.77 -1.39 10.79
C GLY A 12 6.68 -0.32 11.35
N ILE A 13 7.79 -0.06 10.67
CA ILE A 13 8.78 0.95 11.04
C ILE A 13 8.87 1.98 9.92
N ASP A 14 8.70 3.26 10.25
CA ASP A 14 8.82 4.32 9.25
C ASP A 14 10.22 4.27 8.63
N GLU A 15 10.29 4.33 7.29
CA GLU A 15 11.58 4.21 6.59
C GLU A 15 12.58 5.29 7.01
N SER A 16 12.09 6.46 7.45
CA SER A 16 12.95 7.54 7.91
C SER A 16 13.70 7.20 9.21
N GLN A 17 13.23 6.20 9.94
CA GLN A 17 13.85 5.73 11.18
C GLN A 17 14.79 4.56 10.96
N LEU A 18 14.85 4.05 9.73
CA LEU A 18 15.78 2.99 9.37
C LEU A 18 16.96 3.60 8.63
N GLY A 19 18.14 3.00 8.80
CA GLY A 19 19.27 3.29 7.97
C GLY A 19 19.08 2.61 6.61
N PRO A 20 20.08 1.88 6.09
CA PRO A 20 19.87 1.10 4.86
C PRO A 20 18.73 0.11 5.07
N LEU A 21 17.82 -0.01 4.08
CA LEU A 21 16.73 -0.96 4.17
C LEU A 21 17.24 -2.40 4.04
N PRO A 22 16.58 -3.38 4.68
CA PRO A 22 16.91 -4.79 4.46
C PRO A 22 16.62 -5.16 3.00
N SER A 23 17.18 -6.28 2.53
CA SER A 23 16.99 -6.71 1.16
C SER A 23 15.58 -7.21 0.87
N SER A 24 14.87 -7.69 1.89
CA SER A 24 13.52 -8.22 1.76
C SER A 24 12.62 -7.71 2.85
N GLY A 25 11.31 -7.77 2.61
CA GLY A 25 10.32 -7.38 3.61
C GLY A 25 8.96 -7.10 3.00
N SER A 26 7.97 -6.93 3.87
CA SER A 26 6.69 -6.35 3.50
C SER A 26 6.73 -4.86 3.79
N TYR A 27 5.85 -4.09 3.16
CA TYR A 27 5.79 -2.66 3.38
C TYR A 27 4.36 -2.16 3.24
N ALA A 28 4.10 -1.01 3.84
CA ALA A 28 2.81 -0.34 3.73
C ALA A 28 3.07 1.09 3.27
N LEU A 29 2.39 1.49 2.18
CA LEU A 29 2.39 2.87 1.71
C LEU A 29 1.14 3.54 2.27
N VAL A 30 1.30 4.61 3.02
CA VAL A 30 0.18 5.44 3.46
C VAL A 30 -0.02 6.51 2.40
N ILE A 31 -1.17 6.47 1.74
CA ILE A 31 -1.46 7.26 0.55
C ILE A 31 -2.62 8.20 0.81
N LYS A 32 -2.49 9.45 0.35
CA LYS A 32 -3.57 10.43 0.41
C LYS A 32 -4.06 10.73 -0.99
N VAL A 33 -5.37 10.60 -1.19
CA VAL A 33 -6.07 11.00 -2.41
C VAL A 33 -6.80 12.31 -2.11
N SER A 34 -6.46 13.38 -2.83
CA SER A 34 -6.98 14.72 -2.54
C SER A 34 -8.38 14.97 -3.06
N ARG A 35 -8.73 14.36 -4.19
CA ARG A 35 -10.03 14.49 -4.85
C ARG A 35 -10.42 13.14 -5.43
N LYS A 36 -11.72 12.96 -5.72
CA LYS A 36 -12.18 11.75 -6.37
C LYS A 36 -11.42 11.52 -7.68
N ILE A 37 -10.91 10.32 -7.87
CA ILE A 37 -10.15 9.94 -9.07
C ILE A 37 -10.68 8.64 -9.64
N ASP A 38 -10.47 8.46 -10.95
CA ASP A 38 -10.76 7.22 -11.64
C ASP A 38 -9.43 6.60 -12.08
N LEU A 39 -9.23 5.33 -11.77
CA LEU A 39 -8.03 4.59 -12.16
C LEU A 39 -8.31 3.84 -13.46
N LYS A 40 -7.91 4.41 -14.58
CA LYS A 40 -8.09 3.79 -15.90
C LYS A 40 -7.09 2.65 -16.11
N PRO A 41 -7.44 1.64 -16.93
CA PRO A 41 -8.66 1.53 -17.74
C PRO A 41 -9.87 0.98 -16.97
N GLU A 42 -9.72 0.65 -15.70
CA GLU A 42 -10.77 0.05 -14.89
C GLU A 42 -11.72 1.14 -14.39
N LYS A 43 -12.82 1.37 -15.13
CA LYS A 43 -13.79 2.41 -14.80
C LYS A 43 -14.42 2.23 -13.41
N LEU A 44 -14.46 0.97 -12.92
CA LEU A 44 -15.00 0.68 -11.60
C LEU A 44 -14.01 0.98 -10.48
N TRP A 45 -12.77 1.31 -10.83
CA TRP A 45 -11.74 1.63 -9.86
C TRP A 45 -11.71 3.14 -9.59
N ALA A 46 -12.79 3.65 -9.02
CA ALA A 46 -12.88 5.03 -8.57
C ALA A 46 -12.55 5.09 -7.09
N LEU A 47 -11.78 6.10 -6.68
CA LEU A 47 -11.41 6.31 -5.29
C LEU A 47 -11.89 7.67 -4.82
N ASP A 48 -12.54 7.70 -3.65
CA ASP A 48 -12.95 8.93 -2.98
C ASP A 48 -11.75 9.60 -2.32
N PRO A 49 -11.84 10.93 -2.02
CA PRO A 49 -10.77 11.61 -1.30
C PRO A 49 -10.69 11.11 0.14
N GLU A 50 -9.72 10.25 0.39
CA GLU A 50 -9.50 9.59 1.67
C GLU A 50 -8.02 9.21 1.79
N ASN A 51 -7.66 8.65 2.93
CA ASN A 51 -6.37 8.00 3.13
C ASN A 51 -6.51 6.51 2.83
N TYR A 52 -5.49 5.96 2.19
CA TYR A 52 -5.46 4.55 1.83
C TYR A 52 -4.15 3.94 2.28
N ILE A 53 -4.16 2.64 2.51
CA ILE A 53 -2.94 1.86 2.79
C ILE A 53 -2.79 0.84 1.67
N TYR A 54 -1.64 0.83 1.02
CA TYR A 54 -1.29 -0.23 0.09
C TYR A 54 -0.21 -1.10 0.73
N VAL A 55 -0.45 -2.41 0.80
CA VAL A 55 0.51 -3.37 1.36
C VAL A 55 1.16 -4.14 0.23
N GLY A 56 2.48 -4.17 0.23
CA GLY A 56 3.26 -4.87 -0.78
C GLY A 56 4.40 -5.65 -0.14
N ARG A 57 5.14 -6.36 -0.99
CA ARG A 57 6.28 -7.15 -0.54
C ARG A 57 7.39 -7.11 -1.57
N ALA A 58 8.61 -7.38 -1.09
CA ALA A 58 9.77 -7.60 -1.94
C ALA A 58 10.58 -8.73 -1.35
N CYS A 59 10.77 -9.80 -2.11
CA CYS A 59 11.62 -10.92 -1.68
C CYS A 59 13.09 -10.54 -1.76
N ARG A 60 13.41 -9.55 -2.58
CA ARG A 60 14.75 -8.94 -2.69
C ARG A 60 14.59 -7.58 -3.34
N GLY A 61 15.59 -6.72 -3.17
CA GLY A 61 15.55 -5.38 -3.75
C GLY A 61 14.48 -4.48 -3.16
N LEU A 62 14.20 -4.60 -1.87
CA LEU A 62 13.19 -3.82 -1.19
C LEU A 62 13.37 -2.32 -1.42
N GLN A 63 14.61 -1.81 -1.29
CA GLN A 63 14.87 -0.38 -1.48
C GLN A 63 14.53 0.06 -2.91
N ALA A 64 14.84 -0.74 -3.91
CA ALA A 64 14.53 -0.44 -5.29
C ALA A 64 13.01 -0.44 -5.53
N HIS A 65 12.28 -1.37 -4.89
CA HIS A 65 10.81 -1.40 -4.95
C HIS A 65 10.21 -0.11 -4.41
N ILE A 66 10.67 0.32 -3.22
CA ILE A 66 10.17 1.54 -2.60
C ILE A 66 10.50 2.76 -3.45
N ALA A 67 11.74 2.83 -3.95
CA ALA A 67 12.15 3.95 -4.82
C ALA A 67 11.27 4.02 -6.08
N ARG A 68 10.93 2.86 -6.66
CA ARG A 68 10.06 2.81 -7.83
C ARG A 68 8.66 3.32 -7.51
N HIS A 69 8.10 2.94 -6.36
CA HIS A 69 6.78 3.44 -5.96
C HIS A 69 6.75 4.96 -5.85
N LYS A 70 7.84 5.58 -5.41
CA LYS A 70 7.91 7.02 -5.26
C LYS A 70 8.06 7.77 -6.58
N LYS A 71 8.41 7.10 -7.67
CA LYS A 71 8.52 7.74 -8.98
C LYS A 71 7.14 8.11 -9.51
N ARG A 72 6.98 9.37 -9.89
CA ARG A 72 5.72 9.89 -10.41
C ARG A 72 5.52 9.58 -11.90
N THR A 73 6.60 9.27 -12.60
CA THR A 73 6.58 8.93 -14.04
C THR A 73 7.27 7.59 -14.23
N LYS A 74 6.53 6.61 -14.71
CA LYS A 74 7.04 5.25 -14.94
C LYS A 74 6.06 4.49 -15.82
N ASN A 75 6.52 3.38 -16.38
CA ASN A 75 5.64 2.48 -17.12
C ASN A 75 4.70 1.78 -16.13
N ILE A 76 3.41 1.71 -16.48
CA ILE A 76 2.43 1.02 -15.65
C ILE A 76 2.65 -0.48 -15.75
N HIS A 77 2.96 -1.10 -14.64
CA HIS A 77 3.23 -2.53 -14.54
C HIS A 77 2.34 -3.22 -13.51
N TRP A 78 2.17 -2.60 -12.34
CA TRP A 78 1.33 -3.09 -11.26
C TRP A 78 0.11 -2.18 -11.07
N HIS A 79 -0.95 -2.71 -10.44
CA HIS A 79 -2.14 -1.92 -10.13
C HIS A 79 -1.81 -0.63 -9.40
N ILE A 80 -0.92 -0.71 -8.42
CA ILE A 80 -0.52 0.46 -7.61
C ILE A 80 0.12 1.57 -8.45
N ASP A 81 0.74 1.24 -9.58
CA ASP A 81 1.38 2.24 -10.42
C ASP A 81 0.37 3.26 -10.97
N ARG A 82 -0.86 2.83 -11.22
CA ARG A 82 -1.92 3.73 -11.66
C ARG A 82 -2.25 4.78 -10.62
N LEU A 83 -2.09 4.42 -9.35
CA LEU A 83 -2.35 5.31 -8.23
C LEU A 83 -1.16 6.23 -7.96
N THR A 84 0.04 5.67 -7.86
CA THR A 84 1.24 6.44 -7.50
C THR A 84 1.69 7.40 -8.58
N THR A 85 1.28 7.20 -9.84
CA THR A 85 1.58 8.14 -10.93
C THR A 85 0.51 9.22 -11.08
N HIS A 86 -0.60 9.11 -10.38
CA HIS A 86 -1.69 10.08 -10.49
C HIS A 86 -1.32 11.39 -9.78
N ARG A 87 -1.55 12.52 -10.46
CA ARG A 87 -1.15 13.85 -9.94
C ARG A 87 -1.83 14.25 -8.64
N LEU A 88 -3.01 13.68 -8.35
CA LEU A 88 -3.80 14.01 -7.15
C LEU A 88 -3.51 13.06 -5.98
N VAL A 89 -2.47 12.26 -6.09
CA VAL A 89 -2.13 11.24 -5.10
C VAL A 89 -0.74 11.53 -4.52
N ILE A 90 -0.62 11.38 -3.20
CA ILE A 90 0.64 11.59 -2.48
C ILE A 90 0.90 10.37 -1.61
N ILE A 91 2.14 9.88 -1.62
CA ILE A 91 2.60 8.90 -0.62
C ILE A 91 3.05 9.69 0.60
N LYS A 92 2.31 9.58 1.70
CA LYS A 92 2.61 10.30 2.93
C LYS A 92 3.70 9.65 3.76
N ASN A 93 3.65 8.32 3.87
CA ASN A 93 4.58 7.55 4.68
C ASN A 93 4.83 6.21 4.02
N VAL A 94 6.01 5.66 4.29
CA VAL A 94 6.36 4.29 3.94
C VAL A 94 6.78 3.59 5.22
N LEU A 95 6.10 2.49 5.57
CA LEU A 95 6.42 1.70 6.75
C LEU A 95 6.92 0.34 6.30
N ILE A 96 7.99 -0.12 6.93
CA ILE A 96 8.70 -1.34 6.57
C ILE A 96 8.48 -2.42 7.63
N PHE A 97 8.24 -3.65 7.19
CA PHE A 97 8.22 -4.85 8.02
C PHE A 97 9.45 -5.65 7.61
N PRO A 98 10.62 -5.44 8.28
CA PRO A 98 11.89 -6.00 7.82
C PRO A 98 11.89 -7.53 7.80
N ASP A 99 12.52 -8.09 6.75
CA ASP A 99 12.82 -9.52 6.66
C ASP A 99 11.62 -10.47 6.67
N HIS A 100 10.42 -9.96 6.42
CA HIS A 100 9.19 -10.76 6.44
C HIS A 100 8.31 -10.48 5.22
N PRO A 101 8.77 -10.82 3.99
CA PRO A 101 7.93 -10.60 2.79
C PRO A 101 6.67 -11.47 2.81
N GLU A 102 6.69 -12.61 3.51
CA GLU A 102 5.54 -13.51 3.62
C GLU A 102 4.40 -12.95 4.46
N GLN A 103 4.61 -11.84 5.17
CA GLN A 103 3.58 -11.26 6.04
C GLN A 103 2.61 -10.33 5.32
N GLU A 104 2.78 -10.08 4.04
CA GLU A 104 1.93 -9.17 3.26
C GLU A 104 0.44 -9.42 3.50
N CYS A 105 -0.03 -10.64 3.28
CA CYS A 105 -1.44 -10.97 3.46
C CYS A 105 -1.88 -10.96 4.93
N ALA A 106 -1.00 -11.33 5.85
CA ALA A 106 -1.32 -11.26 7.28
C ALA A 106 -1.56 -9.81 7.71
N ILE A 107 -0.76 -8.87 7.20
CA ILE A 107 -0.94 -7.44 7.47
C ILE A 107 -2.28 -6.96 6.90
N VAL A 108 -2.59 -7.34 5.65
CA VAL A 108 -3.86 -6.99 5.02
C VAL A 108 -5.04 -7.47 5.84
N ARG A 109 -5.02 -8.74 6.28
CA ARG A 109 -6.10 -9.32 7.06
C ARG A 109 -6.31 -8.59 8.38
N LYS A 110 -5.22 -8.23 9.07
CA LYS A 110 -5.31 -7.51 10.33
C LYS A 110 -5.91 -6.12 10.12
N LEU A 111 -5.55 -5.43 9.06
CA LEU A 111 -6.09 -4.11 8.75
C LEU A 111 -7.57 -4.19 8.37
N ILE A 112 -7.96 -5.19 7.59
CA ILE A 112 -9.35 -5.38 7.18
C ILE A 112 -10.24 -5.75 8.37
N SER A 113 -9.71 -6.44 9.36
CA SER A 113 -10.48 -6.84 10.53
C SER A 113 -10.85 -5.70 11.47
N HIS A 114 -10.21 -4.52 11.31
CA HIS A 114 -10.61 -3.33 12.06
C HIS A 114 -11.97 -2.84 11.59
N PRO A 115 -12.79 -2.22 12.48
CA PRO A 115 -14.15 -1.83 12.12
C PRO A 115 -14.25 -0.81 10.99
N GLU A 116 -13.22 0.01 10.79
CA GLU A 116 -13.28 1.09 9.81
C GLU A 116 -12.58 0.84 8.47
N PRO A 117 -11.46 0.09 8.40
CA PRO A 117 -10.81 -0.15 7.12
C PRO A 117 -11.65 -1.04 6.21
N SER A 118 -11.62 -0.76 4.93
CA SER A 118 -12.32 -1.55 3.92
C SER A 118 -11.47 -1.66 2.65
N ALA A 119 -11.71 -2.71 1.86
CA ALA A 119 -11.06 -2.89 0.58
C ALA A 119 -11.95 -2.24 -0.50
N PRO A 120 -11.63 -1.01 -0.95
CA PRO A 120 -12.51 -0.26 -1.86
C PRO A 120 -12.51 -0.81 -3.28
N LEU A 121 -11.44 -1.48 -3.68
CA LEU A 121 -11.29 -2.00 -5.04
C LEU A 121 -10.95 -3.49 -4.99
N ALA A 122 -11.90 -4.32 -5.41
CA ALA A 122 -11.73 -5.77 -5.37
C ALA A 122 -10.47 -6.18 -6.15
N ARG A 123 -9.64 -7.03 -5.53
CA ARG A 123 -8.44 -7.62 -6.12
C ARG A 123 -7.33 -6.62 -6.47
N PHE A 124 -7.45 -5.36 -6.06
CA PHE A 124 -6.39 -4.39 -6.31
C PHE A 124 -5.11 -4.83 -5.58
N GLY A 125 -4.05 -5.04 -6.36
CA GLY A 125 -2.76 -5.48 -5.82
C GLY A 125 -2.71 -6.92 -5.35
N SER A 126 -3.81 -7.68 -5.46
CA SER A 126 -3.90 -9.04 -4.96
C SER A 126 -4.15 -10.09 -6.04
N SER A 127 -4.03 -9.72 -7.32
CA SER A 127 -4.27 -10.64 -8.44
C SER A 127 -3.35 -11.87 -8.38
N ASP A 128 -2.12 -11.71 -7.86
CA ASP A 128 -1.15 -12.79 -7.71
C ASP A 128 -1.14 -13.39 -6.30
N CYS A 129 -2.10 -13.00 -5.45
CA CYS A 129 -2.14 -13.45 -4.07
C CYS A 129 -2.66 -14.87 -3.96
N LEU A 130 -1.84 -15.77 -3.37
CA LEU A 130 -2.21 -17.18 -3.18
C LEU A 130 -3.12 -17.38 -1.97
N GLU A 131 -3.26 -16.39 -1.10
CA GLU A 131 -4.08 -16.48 0.10
C GLU A 131 -5.46 -15.84 -0.08
N ASP A 132 -5.79 -15.46 -1.32
CA ASP A 132 -7.10 -14.97 -1.71
C ASP A 132 -7.55 -13.72 -0.94
N CYS A 133 -6.62 -12.78 -0.72
CA CYS A 133 -6.97 -11.50 -0.12
C CYS A 133 -7.91 -10.72 -1.04
N PRO A 134 -8.91 -10.01 -0.49
CA PRO A 134 -9.86 -9.25 -1.32
C PRO A 134 -9.19 -8.11 -2.08
N ALA A 135 -8.17 -7.48 -1.50
CA ALA A 135 -7.33 -6.47 -2.15
C ALA A 135 -6.17 -6.16 -1.22
N HIS A 136 -5.11 -5.57 -1.77
CA HIS A 136 -4.00 -5.07 -0.97
C HIS A 136 -4.06 -3.54 -0.79
N LEU A 137 -5.10 -2.91 -1.30
CA LEU A 137 -5.40 -1.50 -1.06
C LEU A 137 -6.59 -1.39 -0.11
N ILE A 138 -6.41 -0.68 0.99
CA ILE A 138 -7.40 -0.58 2.06
C ILE A 138 -7.68 0.89 2.31
N MET A 139 -8.96 1.26 2.34
CA MET A 139 -9.39 2.61 2.68
C MET A 139 -9.44 2.74 4.19
N THR A 140 -8.93 3.84 4.71
CA THR A 140 -9.02 4.16 6.13
C THR A 140 -9.76 5.49 6.30
N LYS A 141 -10.62 5.53 7.28
CA LYS A 141 -11.31 6.77 7.67
C LYS A 141 -10.66 7.33 8.91
N ASN A 142 -10.12 8.52 8.77
CA ASN A 142 -9.52 9.23 9.90
C ASN A 142 -10.37 10.41 10.29
#